data_bdae9328dd014658b9d4f9fcaef51014
#
_entry.id   bdae9328dd014658b9d4f9fcaef51014
#
_cell.length_a   1.000
_cell.length_b   1.000
_cell.length_c   1.000
_cell.angle_alpha   90.00
_cell.angle_beta   90.00
_cell.angle_gamma   90.00
#
_symmetry.space_group_name_H-M   'P 1'
#
loop_
_entity.id
_entity.type
_entity.pdbx_description
1 polymer ?
#
loop_
_entity_poly.entity_id
_entity_poly.type
_entity_poly.pdbx_seq_one_letter_code
_entity_poly.pdbx_strand_id
1 'polypeptide(L)'
;MERKNIFSTNVDSEPIIDNEAFVLRRESAEIAAKRKELGEKLSEALKKAIKKSILRTLPAYITAGVGILLGTIAFDKMESGEKFPIALGVIAGVLIVVGIFLAIIHHKKTKAEENKPDKNLELLDKLYGDFDEEVKKDLGVPSDAPELEIFIHTYSTDDKKKKETVYELYPTIAFIEDDKLCFWYGESVIGFPMSEIEALVKVNTPITFDSWTSDDPHDSPKYAQYGIEKKEVGYEKQYTMTGYYSLRLAHEDESFELLFPLFDAKKLLKLLDREIVEE
;
A
#
# COMPACT_ATOMS: atom_id res chain seq x y z
N MET A 1 -19.73 -8.32 -23.47
CA MET A 1 -19.47 -6.93 -23.11
C MET A 1 -18.36 -6.95 -22.07
N GLU A 2 -17.32 -6.15 -22.21
CA GLU A 2 -16.25 -6.09 -21.21
C GLU A 2 -16.78 -5.38 -19.97
N ARG A 3 -16.70 -6.01 -18.80
CA ARG A 3 -17.15 -5.41 -17.54
C ARG A 3 -16.09 -4.47 -17.01
N LYS A 4 -16.51 -3.32 -16.50
CA LYS A 4 -15.63 -2.36 -15.85
C LYS A 4 -15.52 -2.73 -14.36
N ASN A 5 -14.31 -2.89 -13.84
CA ASN A 5 -14.15 -3.01 -12.40
C ASN A 5 -14.40 -1.63 -11.77
N ILE A 6 -15.36 -1.56 -10.86
CA ILE A 6 -15.77 -0.32 -10.18
C ILE A 6 -14.62 0.31 -9.41
N PHE A 7 -13.77 -0.51 -8.82
CA PHE A 7 -12.60 -0.07 -8.06
C PHE A 7 -11.34 -0.02 -8.92
N SER A 8 -11.46 0.22 -10.23
CA SER A 8 -10.31 0.47 -11.08
C SER A 8 -9.78 1.89 -10.90
N THR A 9 -8.47 2.00 -10.80
CA THR A 9 -7.77 3.28 -10.83
C THR A 9 -6.81 3.33 -12.01
N ASN A 10 -6.70 4.49 -12.64
CA ASN A 10 -5.65 4.76 -13.60
C ASN A 10 -4.57 5.59 -12.88
N VAL A 11 -3.30 5.29 -13.08
CA VAL A 11 -2.20 6.07 -12.48
C VAL A 11 -2.26 7.55 -12.86
N ASP A 12 -2.83 7.86 -14.03
CA ASP A 12 -2.90 9.22 -14.59
C ASP A 12 -4.31 9.84 -14.51
N SER A 13 -5.30 9.16 -13.94
CA SER A 13 -6.69 9.64 -13.86
C SER A 13 -7.33 9.30 -12.52
N GLU A 14 -8.40 10.03 -12.21
CA GLU A 14 -9.18 9.81 -11.00
C GLU A 14 -9.82 8.41 -10.99
N PRO A 15 -10.03 7.83 -9.78
CA PRO A 15 -10.70 6.54 -9.65
C PRO A 15 -12.12 6.56 -10.25
N ILE A 16 -12.53 5.46 -10.89
CA ILE A 16 -13.92 5.29 -11.40
C ILE A 16 -14.96 5.40 -10.27
N ILE A 17 -14.56 5.11 -9.06
CA ILE A 17 -15.34 5.28 -7.82
C ILE A 17 -15.89 6.70 -7.61
N ASP A 18 -15.22 7.72 -8.15
CA ASP A 18 -15.72 9.10 -8.11
C ASP A 18 -16.90 9.33 -9.06
N ASN A 19 -17.43 8.28 -9.69
CA ASN A 19 -18.67 8.37 -10.40
C ASN A 19 -19.80 8.72 -9.42
N GLU A 20 -20.30 9.93 -9.51
CA GLU A 20 -21.37 10.49 -8.67
C GLU A 20 -22.60 9.58 -8.57
N ALA A 21 -22.86 8.75 -9.59
CA ALA A 21 -23.98 7.82 -9.62
C ALA A 21 -23.94 6.78 -8.48
N PHE A 22 -22.77 6.42 -8.03
CA PHE A 22 -22.60 5.40 -6.98
C PHE A 22 -22.28 5.97 -5.60
N VAL A 23 -21.91 7.24 -5.50
CA VAL A 23 -21.59 7.86 -4.22
C VAL A 23 -22.88 8.23 -3.48
N LEU A 24 -23.13 7.57 -2.38
CA LEU A 24 -24.28 7.86 -1.50
C LEU A 24 -23.99 8.99 -0.53
N ARG A 25 -22.81 8.98 0.05
CA ARG A 25 -22.37 9.93 1.07
C ARG A 25 -20.88 10.19 0.94
N ARG A 26 -20.50 11.43 1.22
CA ARG A 26 -19.09 11.84 1.40
C ARG A 26 -18.88 12.32 2.83
N GLU A 27 -17.64 12.26 3.29
CA GLU A 27 -17.30 12.78 4.61
C GLU A 27 -17.64 14.28 4.72
N SER A 28 -17.99 14.70 5.91
CA SER A 28 -18.30 16.11 6.19
C SER A 28 -17.06 16.99 6.02
N ALA A 29 -17.29 18.29 5.78
CA ALA A 29 -16.21 19.26 5.67
C ALA A 29 -15.34 19.32 6.96
N GLU A 30 -15.92 18.98 8.12
CA GLU A 30 -15.19 18.90 9.38
C GLU A 30 -14.19 17.73 9.38
N ILE A 31 -14.64 16.54 8.95
CA ILE A 31 -13.79 15.36 8.85
C ILE A 31 -12.71 15.56 7.78
N ALA A 32 -13.06 16.12 6.61
CA ALA A 32 -12.10 16.46 5.56
C ALA A 32 -10.99 17.41 6.07
N ALA A 33 -11.36 18.43 6.87
CA ALA A 33 -10.40 19.34 7.48
C ALA A 33 -9.47 18.62 8.48
N LYS A 34 -10.02 17.74 9.33
CA LYS A 34 -9.23 16.92 10.26
C LYS A 34 -8.28 15.98 9.52
N ARG A 35 -8.74 15.32 8.45
CA ARG A 35 -7.91 14.46 7.57
C ARG A 35 -6.71 15.22 7.04
N LYS A 36 -6.94 16.42 6.50
CA LYS A 36 -5.88 17.27 5.98
C LYS A 36 -4.86 17.63 7.07
N GLU A 37 -5.34 18.04 8.25
CA GLU A 37 -4.47 18.37 9.38
C GLU A 37 -3.62 17.17 9.83
N LEU A 38 -4.22 15.97 9.91
CA LEU A 38 -3.49 14.73 10.22
C LEU A 38 -2.44 14.42 9.16
N GLY A 39 -2.78 14.55 7.87
CA GLY A 39 -1.85 14.35 6.76
C GLY A 39 -0.66 15.32 6.81
N GLU A 40 -0.91 16.60 7.15
CA GLU A 40 0.16 17.59 7.32
C GLU A 40 1.07 17.23 8.50
N LYS A 41 0.49 16.86 9.65
CA LYS A 41 1.26 16.39 10.84
C LYS A 41 2.11 15.17 10.53
N LEU A 42 1.56 14.19 9.80
CA LEU A 42 2.29 13.01 9.38
C LEU A 42 3.45 13.37 8.45
N SER A 43 3.18 14.20 7.43
CA SER A 43 4.19 14.68 6.49
C SER A 43 5.35 15.38 7.21
N GLU A 44 5.04 16.25 8.19
CA GLU A 44 6.05 16.90 9.02
C GLU A 44 6.83 15.91 9.89
N ALA A 45 6.15 14.94 10.50
CA ALA A 45 6.81 13.91 11.31
C ALA A 45 7.75 13.06 10.46
N LEU A 46 7.31 12.63 9.27
CA LEU A 46 8.14 11.89 8.31
C LEU A 46 9.35 12.71 7.85
N LYS A 47 9.14 13.98 7.47
CA LYS A 47 10.26 14.88 7.10
C LYS A 47 11.28 15.03 8.23
N LYS A 48 10.82 15.15 9.49
CA LYS A 48 11.70 15.22 10.66
C LYS A 48 12.46 13.91 10.89
N ALA A 49 11.78 12.76 10.73
CA ALA A 49 12.39 11.43 10.85
C ALA A 49 13.46 11.19 9.77
N ILE A 50 13.14 11.49 8.50
CA ILE A 50 14.09 11.39 7.39
C ILE A 50 15.29 12.31 7.60
N LYS A 51 15.05 13.59 7.98
CA LYS A 51 16.14 14.54 8.26
C LYS A 51 17.04 14.04 9.41
N LYS A 52 16.45 13.49 10.47
CA LYS A 52 17.20 12.92 11.60
C LYS A 52 18.02 11.70 11.17
N SER A 53 17.47 10.83 10.32
CA SER A 53 18.17 9.67 9.76
C SER A 53 19.38 10.11 8.91
N ILE A 54 19.16 11.06 7.98
CA ILE A 54 20.22 11.61 7.12
C ILE A 54 21.33 12.24 7.97
N LEU A 55 20.99 13.08 8.95
CA LEU A 55 21.98 13.74 9.81
C LEU A 55 22.79 12.74 10.65
N ARG A 56 22.23 11.58 10.99
CA ARG A 56 22.95 10.53 11.71
C ARG A 56 23.94 9.78 10.83
N THR A 57 23.61 9.56 9.54
CA THR A 57 24.47 8.82 8.61
C THR A 57 25.51 9.72 7.91
N LEU A 58 25.20 11.00 7.76
CA LEU A 58 26.00 11.99 7.04
C LEU A 58 27.48 12.02 7.48
N PRO A 59 27.84 11.99 8.78
CA PRO A 59 29.24 12.01 9.20
C PRO A 59 30.04 10.81 8.68
N ALA A 60 29.44 9.62 8.62
CA ALA A 60 30.11 8.42 8.11
C ALA A 60 30.40 8.55 6.60
N TYR A 61 29.42 9.01 5.84
CA TYR A 61 29.57 9.19 4.38
C TYR A 61 30.55 10.32 4.04
N ILE A 62 30.50 11.45 4.75
CA ILE A 62 31.45 12.55 4.54
C ILE A 62 32.86 12.08 4.85
N THR A 63 33.08 11.39 5.97
CA THR A 63 34.42 10.92 6.39
C THR A 63 34.98 9.94 5.37
N ALA A 64 34.19 8.96 4.91
CA ALA A 64 34.62 8.03 3.88
C ALA A 64 34.86 8.73 2.52
N GLY A 65 33.98 9.64 2.13
CA GLY A 65 34.10 10.39 0.87
C GLY A 65 35.34 11.28 0.81
N VAL A 66 35.66 11.99 1.91
CA VAL A 66 36.90 12.76 2.01
C VAL A 66 38.11 11.83 1.95
N GLY A 67 38.07 10.67 2.60
CA GLY A 67 39.12 9.67 2.51
C GLY A 67 39.37 9.19 1.08
N ILE A 68 38.31 8.87 0.34
CA ILE A 68 38.40 8.46 -1.08
C ILE A 68 39.01 9.59 -1.93
N LEU A 69 38.56 10.82 -1.76
CA LEU A 69 39.04 11.98 -2.52
C LEU A 69 40.54 12.25 -2.28
N LEU A 70 40.99 12.14 -1.03
CA LEU A 70 42.41 12.28 -0.71
C LEU A 70 43.21 11.09 -1.27
N GLY A 71 42.66 9.91 -1.29
CA GLY A 71 43.25 8.72 -1.91
C GLY A 71 43.46 8.90 -3.42
N THR A 72 42.46 9.40 -4.14
CA THR A 72 42.57 9.69 -5.58
C THR A 72 43.64 10.74 -5.88
N ILE A 73 43.67 11.81 -5.09
CA ILE A 73 44.71 12.84 -5.24
C ILE A 73 46.12 12.25 -4.99
N ALA A 74 46.28 11.38 -4.00
CA ALA A 74 47.56 10.74 -3.72
C ALA A 74 47.98 9.80 -4.88
N PHE A 75 47.02 9.11 -5.50
CA PHE A 75 47.24 8.21 -6.61
C PHE A 75 47.60 8.98 -7.89
N ASP A 76 46.87 10.04 -8.22
CA ASP A 76 47.15 10.91 -9.38
C ASP A 76 48.56 11.50 -9.35
N LYS A 77 49.05 11.90 -8.18
CA LYS A 77 50.44 12.37 -7.97
C LYS A 77 51.48 11.30 -8.24
N MET A 78 51.17 10.04 -7.88
CA MET A 78 52.03 8.90 -8.17
C MET A 78 52.08 8.65 -9.69
N GLU A 79 50.92 8.69 -10.36
CA GLU A 79 50.83 8.44 -11.80
C GLU A 79 51.52 9.53 -12.64
N SER A 80 51.53 10.78 -12.14
CA SER A 80 52.26 11.92 -12.77
C SER A 80 53.79 11.89 -12.55
N GLY A 81 54.31 10.85 -11.92
CA GLY A 81 55.72 10.65 -11.67
C GLY A 81 56.28 11.41 -10.45
N GLU A 82 55.42 12.01 -9.64
CA GLU A 82 55.81 12.60 -8.36
C GLU A 82 55.99 11.50 -7.29
N LYS A 83 56.80 11.81 -6.25
CA LYS A 83 56.92 10.87 -5.13
C LYS A 83 55.55 10.71 -4.42
N PHE A 84 55.12 9.46 -4.27
CA PHE A 84 53.88 9.16 -3.57
C PHE A 84 53.82 9.85 -2.18
N PRO A 85 52.85 10.69 -1.91
CA PRO A 85 52.74 11.41 -0.64
C PRO A 85 52.21 10.46 0.45
N ILE A 86 53.14 9.73 1.07
CA ILE A 86 52.82 8.67 2.06
C ILE A 86 51.90 9.21 3.15
N ALA A 87 52.14 10.43 3.63
CA ALA A 87 51.29 11.05 4.66
C ALA A 87 49.82 11.21 4.19
N LEU A 88 49.62 11.61 2.93
CA LEU A 88 48.30 11.79 2.35
C LEU A 88 47.57 10.44 2.17
N GLY A 89 48.31 9.42 1.73
CA GLY A 89 47.78 8.04 1.61
C GLY A 89 47.40 7.43 2.94
N VAL A 90 48.20 7.65 3.97
CA VAL A 90 47.89 7.19 5.34
C VAL A 90 46.63 7.90 5.86
N ILE A 91 46.52 9.21 5.73
CA ILE A 91 45.34 9.98 6.16
C ILE A 91 44.11 9.51 5.40
N ALA A 92 44.18 9.30 4.10
CA ALA A 92 43.08 8.79 3.28
C ALA A 92 42.61 7.41 3.78
N GLY A 93 43.54 6.48 4.00
CA GLY A 93 43.25 5.15 4.52
C GLY A 93 42.58 5.18 5.90
N VAL A 94 43.08 6.00 6.80
CA VAL A 94 42.48 6.18 8.16
C VAL A 94 41.04 6.71 8.05
N LEU A 95 40.79 7.73 7.22
CA LEU A 95 39.46 8.31 7.04
C LEU A 95 38.46 7.31 6.45
N ILE A 96 38.88 6.50 5.48
CA ILE A 96 38.05 5.44 4.93
C ILE A 96 37.66 4.41 6.02
N VAL A 97 38.65 3.93 6.78
CA VAL A 97 38.43 2.96 7.86
C VAL A 97 37.49 3.54 8.93
N VAL A 98 37.72 4.79 9.35
CA VAL A 98 36.85 5.48 10.32
C VAL A 98 35.43 5.64 9.76
N GLY A 99 35.29 6.04 8.50
CA GLY A 99 33.98 6.17 7.85
C GLY A 99 33.21 4.84 7.82
N ILE A 100 33.87 3.74 7.43
CA ILE A 100 33.29 2.39 7.45
C ILE A 100 32.90 1.97 8.87
N PHE A 101 33.76 2.23 9.85
CA PHE A 101 33.48 1.90 11.25
C PHE A 101 32.28 2.66 11.79
N LEU A 102 32.16 3.95 11.49
CA LEU A 102 30.97 4.76 11.82
C LEU A 102 29.71 4.22 11.16
N ALA A 103 29.79 3.81 9.88
CA ALA A 103 28.68 3.23 9.17
C ALA A 103 28.21 1.89 9.82
N ILE A 104 29.15 1.04 10.22
CA ILE A 104 28.84 -0.23 10.92
C ILE A 104 28.18 0.02 12.27
N ILE A 105 28.71 0.97 13.06
CA ILE A 105 28.12 1.33 14.36
C ILE A 105 26.69 1.84 14.15
N HIS A 106 26.51 2.70 13.14
CA HIS A 106 25.19 3.24 12.84
C HIS A 106 24.22 2.13 12.42
N HIS A 107 24.63 1.25 11.51
CA HIS A 107 23.81 0.12 11.06
C HIS A 107 23.41 -0.81 12.23
N LYS A 108 24.35 -1.11 13.15
CA LYS A 108 24.04 -1.90 14.35
C LYS A 108 23.05 -1.20 15.29
N LYS A 109 23.16 0.13 15.43
CA LYS A 109 22.22 0.91 16.24
C LYS A 109 20.84 0.95 15.60
N THR A 110 20.75 1.14 14.28
CA THR A 110 19.50 1.15 13.54
C THR A 110 18.79 -0.20 13.66
N LYS A 111 19.49 -1.34 13.45
CA LYS A 111 18.93 -2.68 13.68
C LYS A 111 18.46 -2.92 15.12
N ALA A 112 19.15 -2.37 16.12
CA ALA A 112 18.75 -2.49 17.50
C ALA A 112 17.54 -1.60 17.84
N GLU A 113 17.35 -0.49 17.11
CA GLU A 113 16.18 0.40 17.22
C GLU A 113 14.98 -0.16 16.43
N GLU A 114 15.18 -0.80 15.28
CA GLU A 114 14.14 -1.48 14.48
C GLU A 114 13.42 -2.60 15.24
N ASN A 115 14.12 -3.26 16.16
CA ASN A 115 13.53 -4.29 17.01
C ASN A 115 12.79 -3.75 18.25
N LYS A 116 12.71 -2.42 18.41
CA LYS A 116 11.93 -1.79 19.47
C LYS A 116 10.67 -1.20 18.85
N PRO A 117 9.48 -1.47 19.44
CA PRO A 117 8.28 -0.81 18.97
C PRO A 117 8.50 0.71 19.00
N ASP A 118 8.38 1.33 17.84
CA ASP A 118 8.51 2.78 17.75
C ASP A 118 7.24 3.40 18.34
N LYS A 119 7.37 3.97 19.54
CA LYS A 119 6.26 4.64 20.23
C LYS A 119 5.56 5.71 19.39
N ASN A 120 6.25 6.26 18.38
CA ASN A 120 5.64 7.23 17.47
C ASN A 120 4.78 6.52 16.43
N LEU A 121 5.18 5.31 15.97
CA LEU A 121 4.35 4.48 15.10
C LEU A 121 3.10 4.00 15.84
N GLU A 122 3.23 3.48 17.06
CA GLU A 122 2.08 3.08 17.88
C GLU A 122 1.11 4.25 18.14
N LEU A 123 1.66 5.46 18.39
CA LEU A 123 0.84 6.66 18.56
C LEU A 123 0.14 7.07 17.26
N LEU A 124 0.82 6.94 16.13
CA LEU A 124 0.24 7.22 14.81
C LEU A 124 -0.85 6.20 14.48
N ASP A 125 -0.59 4.91 14.65
CA ASP A 125 -1.58 3.86 14.42
C ASP A 125 -2.84 4.08 15.27
N LYS A 126 -2.66 4.47 16.53
CA LYS A 126 -3.79 4.83 17.39
C LYS A 126 -4.55 6.06 16.89
N LEU A 127 -3.84 7.13 16.50
CA LEU A 127 -4.47 8.36 15.98
C LEU A 127 -5.24 8.10 14.68
N TYR A 128 -4.73 7.24 13.80
CA TYR A 128 -5.43 6.83 12.59
C TYR A 128 -6.63 5.95 12.90
N GLY A 129 -6.49 4.99 13.81
CA GLY A 129 -7.61 4.15 14.23
C GLY A 129 -8.75 4.96 14.87
N ASP A 130 -8.41 5.92 15.75
CA ASP A 130 -9.40 6.81 16.36
C ASP A 130 -10.07 7.71 15.30
N PHE A 131 -9.31 8.16 14.30
CA PHE A 131 -9.83 8.98 13.21
C PHE A 131 -10.72 8.18 12.26
N ASP A 132 -10.34 6.94 11.92
CA ASP A 132 -11.16 6.06 11.09
C ASP A 132 -12.53 5.78 11.73
N GLU A 133 -12.58 5.63 13.04
CA GLU A 133 -13.86 5.49 13.76
C GLU A 133 -14.71 6.77 13.70
N GLU A 134 -14.09 7.95 13.74
CA GLU A 134 -14.81 9.21 13.52
C GLU A 134 -15.36 9.30 12.09
N VAL A 135 -14.58 8.92 11.08
CA VAL A 135 -14.99 8.88 9.67
C VAL A 135 -16.15 7.90 9.47
N LYS A 136 -16.03 6.66 9.99
CA LYS A 136 -17.12 5.68 9.91
C LYS A 136 -18.41 6.19 10.52
N LYS A 137 -18.33 6.85 11.66
CA LYS A 137 -19.48 7.44 12.33
C LYS A 137 -20.10 8.60 11.54
N ASP A 138 -19.28 9.48 10.98
CA ASP A 138 -19.72 10.60 10.13
C ASP A 138 -20.44 10.10 8.87
N LEU A 139 -19.90 9.04 8.27
CA LEU A 139 -20.47 8.38 7.11
C LEU A 139 -21.63 7.43 7.45
N GLY A 140 -21.98 7.24 8.71
CA GLY A 140 -23.07 6.36 9.13
C GLY A 140 -22.80 4.87 8.84
N VAL A 141 -21.54 4.45 8.86
CA VAL A 141 -21.17 3.04 8.70
C VAL A 141 -21.55 2.28 9.97
N PRO A 142 -22.33 1.17 9.88
CA PRO A 142 -22.69 0.40 11.04
C PRO A 142 -21.49 -0.26 11.73
N SER A 143 -21.41 -0.16 13.05
CA SER A 143 -20.28 -0.70 13.81
C SER A 143 -20.18 -2.23 13.83
N ASP A 144 -21.24 -2.93 13.47
CA ASP A 144 -21.32 -4.39 13.39
C ASP A 144 -21.22 -4.91 11.94
N ALA A 145 -21.04 -4.02 10.98
CA ALA A 145 -20.89 -4.38 9.58
C ALA A 145 -19.59 -5.16 9.34
N PRO A 146 -19.62 -6.22 8.50
CA PRO A 146 -18.45 -7.05 8.26
C PRO A 146 -17.38 -6.29 7.47
N GLU A 147 -16.15 -6.42 7.94
CA GLU A 147 -14.98 -6.04 7.17
C GLU A 147 -14.72 -7.07 6.07
N LEU A 148 -14.48 -6.57 4.87
CA LEU A 148 -14.14 -7.32 3.66
C LEU A 148 -12.88 -6.77 3.05
N GLU A 149 -12.28 -7.56 2.17
CA GLU A 149 -11.27 -7.07 1.25
C GLU A 149 -11.81 -7.11 -0.17
N ILE A 150 -11.44 -6.13 -0.97
CA ILE A 150 -11.76 -6.05 -2.40
C ILE A 150 -10.48 -5.99 -3.20
N PHE A 151 -10.53 -6.45 -4.45
CA PHE A 151 -9.44 -6.22 -5.38
C PHE A 151 -9.64 -4.89 -6.09
N ILE A 152 -8.70 -3.99 -5.91
CA ILE A 152 -8.55 -2.78 -6.72
C ILE A 152 -7.67 -3.12 -7.90
N HIS A 153 -8.10 -2.71 -9.08
CA HIS A 153 -7.36 -2.88 -10.31
C HIS A 153 -6.71 -1.55 -10.74
N THR A 154 -5.38 -1.50 -10.71
CA THR A 154 -4.61 -0.34 -11.16
C THR A 154 -4.01 -0.61 -12.54
N TYR A 155 -4.18 0.30 -13.49
CA TYR A 155 -3.61 0.20 -14.82
C TYR A 155 -2.93 1.50 -15.24
N SER A 156 -1.89 1.39 -16.09
CA SER A 156 -1.17 2.53 -16.65
C SER A 156 -1.65 2.79 -18.08
N THR A 157 -1.91 4.05 -18.40
CA THR A 157 -2.29 4.51 -19.75
C THR A 157 -1.13 5.00 -20.60
N ASP A 158 0.11 4.94 -20.09
CA ASP A 158 1.28 5.36 -20.87
C ASP A 158 1.42 4.47 -22.12
N ASP A 159 1.07 5.02 -23.30
CA ASP A 159 1.10 4.35 -24.60
C ASP A 159 2.46 3.78 -25.00
N LYS A 160 3.52 4.15 -24.29
CA LYS A 160 4.89 3.68 -24.53
C LYS A 160 5.33 2.53 -23.63
N LYS A 161 4.57 2.19 -22.61
CA LYS A 161 4.85 1.07 -21.69
C LYS A 161 3.73 0.04 -21.79
N LYS A 162 4.08 -1.24 -21.69
CA LYS A 162 3.10 -2.31 -21.50
C LYS A 162 2.14 -1.92 -20.39
N LYS A 163 0.84 -2.06 -20.62
CA LYS A 163 -0.17 -1.97 -19.56
C LYS A 163 0.21 -2.96 -18.47
N GLU A 164 0.80 -2.47 -17.39
CA GLU A 164 0.97 -3.26 -16.19
C GLU A 164 -0.35 -3.20 -15.44
N THR A 165 -1.00 -4.34 -15.38
CA THR A 165 -2.22 -4.53 -14.60
C THR A 165 -1.80 -5.04 -13.24
N VAL A 166 -2.02 -4.26 -12.21
CA VAL A 166 -1.74 -4.64 -10.84
C VAL A 166 -3.05 -4.74 -10.09
N TYR A 167 -3.27 -5.85 -9.39
CA TYR A 167 -4.35 -5.99 -8.43
C TYR A 167 -3.82 -5.81 -7.03
N GLU A 168 -4.55 -5.06 -6.22
CA GLU A 168 -4.22 -4.78 -4.84
C GLU A 168 -5.40 -5.15 -3.95
N LEU A 169 -5.14 -5.71 -2.77
CA LEU A 169 -6.16 -5.94 -1.76
C LEU A 169 -6.38 -4.65 -0.97
N TYR A 170 -7.62 -4.24 -0.87
CA TYR A 170 -8.03 -3.06 -0.14
C TYR A 170 -9.12 -3.40 0.88
N PRO A 171 -8.94 -3.05 2.16
CA PRO A 171 -9.93 -3.27 3.19
C PRO A 171 -11.13 -2.34 3.00
N THR A 172 -12.33 -2.89 3.15
CA THR A 172 -13.59 -2.15 3.10
C THR A 172 -14.56 -2.71 4.13
N ILE A 173 -15.63 -1.98 4.40
CA ILE A 173 -16.77 -2.45 5.21
C ILE A 173 -17.97 -2.47 4.31
N ALA A 174 -18.69 -3.61 4.29
CA ALA A 174 -19.88 -3.75 3.49
C ALA A 174 -21.12 -3.90 4.37
N PHE A 175 -22.23 -3.28 3.97
CA PHE A 175 -23.52 -3.33 4.69
C PHE A 175 -24.69 -3.11 3.74
N ILE A 176 -25.90 -3.39 4.21
CA ILE A 176 -27.13 -3.12 3.47
C ILE A 176 -27.83 -1.93 4.10
N GLU A 177 -28.21 -0.96 3.28
CA GLU A 177 -28.98 0.22 3.67
C GLU A 177 -29.93 0.61 2.54
N ASP A 178 -31.20 0.83 2.86
CA ASP A 178 -32.25 1.25 1.90
C ASP A 178 -32.28 0.43 0.61
N ASP A 179 -32.22 -0.90 0.72
CA ASP A 179 -32.19 -1.85 -0.41
C ASP A 179 -30.98 -1.65 -1.35
N LYS A 180 -29.87 -1.16 -0.80
CA LYS A 180 -28.60 -1.03 -1.49
C LYS A 180 -27.50 -1.79 -0.78
N LEU A 181 -26.62 -2.43 -1.54
CA LEU A 181 -25.34 -2.92 -1.05
C LEU A 181 -24.35 -1.77 -1.00
N CYS A 182 -23.94 -1.42 0.20
CA CYS A 182 -23.07 -0.28 0.47
C CYS A 182 -21.67 -0.73 0.84
N PHE A 183 -20.66 0.08 0.47
CA PHE A 183 -19.26 -0.11 0.82
C PHE A 183 -18.69 1.20 1.35
N TRP A 184 -17.98 1.13 2.47
CA TRP A 184 -17.12 2.23 2.92
C TRP A 184 -15.80 2.19 2.15
N TYR A 185 -15.48 3.26 1.45
CA TYR A 185 -14.24 3.38 0.71
C TYR A 185 -13.64 4.79 0.91
N GLY A 186 -12.57 4.83 1.72
CA GLY A 186 -11.86 6.09 2.01
C GLY A 186 -12.77 7.19 2.56
N GLU A 187 -13.05 8.19 1.75
CA GLU A 187 -13.79 9.41 2.12
C GLU A 187 -15.30 9.33 1.84
N SER A 188 -15.78 8.16 1.39
CA SER A 188 -17.16 8.02 0.93
C SER A 188 -17.78 6.67 1.27
N VAL A 189 -19.10 6.63 1.21
CA VAL A 189 -19.89 5.41 1.09
C VAL A 189 -20.44 5.36 -0.32
N ILE A 190 -20.16 4.27 -1.01
CA ILE A 190 -20.74 3.96 -2.32
C ILE A 190 -21.79 2.87 -2.14
N GLY A 191 -22.81 2.87 -2.99
CA GLY A 191 -23.89 1.92 -2.85
C GLY A 191 -24.55 1.59 -4.19
N PHE A 192 -24.97 0.34 -4.31
CA PHE A 192 -25.54 -0.25 -5.49
C PHE A 192 -26.94 -0.78 -5.17
N PRO A 193 -27.99 -0.37 -5.89
CA PRO A 193 -29.31 -0.97 -5.71
C PRO A 193 -29.26 -2.49 -5.82
N MET A 194 -29.90 -3.21 -4.89
CA MET A 194 -29.94 -4.67 -4.93
C MET A 194 -30.58 -5.18 -6.22
N SER A 195 -31.46 -4.38 -6.85
CA SER A 195 -32.09 -4.69 -8.14
C SER A 195 -31.12 -4.64 -9.32
N GLU A 196 -30.00 -3.92 -9.23
CA GLU A 196 -28.99 -3.83 -10.26
C GLU A 196 -27.91 -4.93 -10.17
N ILE A 197 -27.90 -5.67 -9.05
CA ILE A 197 -27.00 -6.80 -8.88
C ILE A 197 -27.51 -7.97 -9.71
N GLU A 198 -26.79 -8.37 -10.73
CA GLU A 198 -27.16 -9.47 -11.63
C GLU A 198 -26.81 -10.83 -11.01
N ALA A 199 -25.55 -11.01 -10.59
CA ALA A 199 -25.06 -12.28 -10.10
C ALA A 199 -23.83 -12.12 -9.20
N LEU A 200 -23.62 -13.09 -8.33
CA LEU A 200 -22.34 -13.36 -7.67
C LEU A 200 -21.73 -14.59 -8.33
N VAL A 201 -20.62 -14.40 -9.02
CA VAL A 201 -19.97 -15.42 -9.84
C VAL A 201 -18.65 -15.82 -9.22
N LYS A 202 -18.44 -17.14 -9.04
CA LYS A 202 -17.12 -17.67 -8.69
C LYS A 202 -16.33 -17.89 -9.99
N VAL A 203 -15.28 -17.12 -10.16
CA VAL A 203 -14.42 -17.19 -11.32
C VAL A 203 -13.18 -18.02 -10.95
N ASN A 204 -12.94 -19.09 -11.72
CA ASN A 204 -11.84 -20.02 -11.48
C ASN A 204 -10.55 -19.65 -12.25
N THR A 205 -10.47 -18.43 -12.76
CA THR A 205 -9.25 -17.88 -13.38
C THR A 205 -8.33 -17.33 -12.29
N PRO A 206 -7.04 -17.66 -12.28
CA PRO A 206 -6.11 -17.11 -11.30
C PRO A 206 -5.98 -15.60 -11.41
N ILE A 207 -5.88 -14.92 -10.25
CA ILE A 207 -5.58 -13.50 -10.14
C ILE A 207 -4.29 -13.32 -9.34
N THR A 208 -3.39 -12.48 -9.84
CA THR A 208 -2.15 -12.12 -9.15
C THR A 208 -2.32 -10.73 -8.54
N PHE A 209 -1.95 -10.60 -7.27
CA PHE A 209 -2.15 -9.35 -6.52
C PHE A 209 -0.99 -9.11 -5.55
N ASP A 210 -0.85 -7.86 -5.11
CA ASP A 210 0.02 -7.43 -4.03
C ASP A 210 -0.82 -7.22 -2.76
N SER A 211 -0.36 -7.75 -1.63
CA SER A 211 -1.10 -7.58 -0.37
C SER A 211 -0.64 -6.32 0.34
N TRP A 212 -1.61 -5.48 0.73
CA TRP A 212 -1.42 -4.28 1.55
C TRP A 212 -1.76 -4.50 3.01
N THR A 213 -2.31 -5.65 3.35
CA THR A 213 -2.70 -5.97 4.72
C THR A 213 -1.49 -6.37 5.56
N SER A 214 -1.54 -6.12 6.87
CA SER A 214 -0.53 -6.56 7.83
C SER A 214 -0.42 -8.08 7.91
N ASP A 215 -1.51 -8.80 7.61
CA ASP A 215 -1.57 -10.25 7.57
C ASP A 215 -1.24 -10.76 6.16
N ASP A 216 -0.08 -11.38 6.01
CA ASP A 216 0.30 -12.05 4.78
C ASP A 216 -0.65 -13.25 4.52
N PRO A 217 -1.47 -13.24 3.45
CA PRO A 217 -2.45 -14.29 3.21
C PRO A 217 -1.82 -15.67 3.03
N HIS A 218 -0.58 -15.73 2.55
CA HIS A 218 0.13 -17.00 2.33
C HIS A 218 0.61 -17.62 3.66
N ASP A 219 1.12 -16.79 4.56
CA ASP A 219 1.75 -17.25 5.81
C ASP A 219 0.71 -17.52 6.91
N SER A 220 -0.50 -17.04 6.74
CA SER A 220 -1.57 -17.23 7.72
C SER A 220 -2.31 -18.58 7.51
N PRO A 221 -2.40 -19.45 8.53
CA PRO A 221 -3.16 -20.69 8.46
C PRO A 221 -4.63 -20.49 8.05
N LYS A 222 -5.19 -19.31 8.34
CA LYS A 222 -6.53 -18.88 7.98
C LYS A 222 -6.77 -18.92 6.47
N TYR A 223 -5.73 -18.65 5.67
CA TYR A 223 -5.83 -18.52 4.22
C TYR A 223 -5.31 -19.76 3.45
N ALA A 224 -4.70 -20.73 4.12
CA ALA A 224 -4.11 -21.91 3.49
C ALA A 224 -5.07 -22.70 2.57
N GLN A 225 -6.37 -22.70 2.92
CA GLN A 225 -7.41 -23.40 2.14
C GLN A 225 -7.76 -22.76 0.80
N TYR A 226 -7.25 -21.54 0.52
CA TYR A 226 -7.63 -20.77 -0.68
C TYR A 226 -6.62 -20.88 -1.83
N GLY A 227 -5.61 -21.73 -1.70
CA GLY A 227 -4.64 -22.00 -2.76
C GLY A 227 -3.85 -20.75 -3.17
N ILE A 228 -3.46 -19.93 -2.19
CA ILE A 228 -2.67 -18.73 -2.43
C ILE A 228 -1.20 -19.12 -2.56
N GLU A 229 -0.61 -18.82 -3.70
CA GLU A 229 0.81 -19.00 -3.96
C GLU A 229 1.54 -17.65 -3.82
N LYS A 230 2.68 -17.67 -3.12
CA LYS A 230 3.55 -16.51 -2.95
C LYS A 230 4.76 -16.61 -3.85
N LYS A 231 5.07 -15.55 -4.56
CA LYS A 231 6.28 -15.40 -5.36
C LYS A 231 7.03 -14.15 -4.96
N GLU A 232 8.32 -14.27 -4.73
CA GLU A 232 9.17 -13.10 -4.51
C GLU A 232 9.72 -12.61 -5.86
N VAL A 233 9.50 -11.34 -6.18
CA VAL A 233 9.97 -10.66 -7.38
C VAL A 233 10.84 -9.47 -6.96
N GLY A 234 12.13 -9.68 -6.82
CA GLY A 234 13.05 -8.69 -6.27
C GLY A 234 12.79 -8.45 -4.77
N TYR A 235 12.36 -7.24 -4.42
CA TYR A 235 11.98 -6.86 -3.04
C TYR A 235 10.47 -6.89 -2.81
N GLU A 236 9.70 -7.17 -3.86
CA GLU A 236 8.24 -7.20 -3.82
C GLU A 236 7.73 -8.63 -3.66
N LYS A 237 6.59 -8.74 -3.00
CA LYS A 237 5.91 -10.01 -2.82
C LYS A 237 4.66 -9.99 -3.68
N GLN A 238 4.50 -10.98 -4.53
CA GLN A 238 3.31 -11.19 -5.32
C GLN A 238 2.60 -12.46 -4.86
N TYR A 239 1.29 -12.40 -4.83
CA TYR A 239 0.42 -13.50 -4.44
C TYR A 239 -0.46 -13.86 -5.63
N THR A 240 -0.62 -15.16 -5.88
CA THR A 240 -1.53 -15.66 -6.90
C THR A 240 -2.60 -16.49 -6.20
N MET A 241 -3.85 -16.13 -6.41
CA MET A 241 -5.02 -16.87 -5.93
C MET A 241 -5.66 -17.60 -7.10
N THR A 242 -6.06 -18.87 -6.91
CA THR A 242 -6.59 -19.75 -7.97
C THR A 242 -7.94 -19.32 -8.51
N GLY A 243 -8.64 -18.43 -7.80
CA GLY A 243 -9.91 -17.89 -8.21
C GLY A 243 -10.36 -16.74 -7.32
N TYR A 244 -11.48 -16.13 -7.67
CA TYR A 244 -12.05 -15.00 -6.95
C TYR A 244 -13.57 -14.96 -7.15
N TYR A 245 -14.27 -14.07 -6.42
CA TYR A 245 -15.67 -13.77 -6.66
C TYR A 245 -15.81 -12.46 -7.42
N SER A 246 -16.66 -12.48 -8.45
CA SER A 246 -17.10 -11.30 -9.19
C SER A 246 -18.56 -11.01 -8.87
N LEU A 247 -18.83 -9.89 -8.21
CA LEU A 247 -20.17 -9.35 -8.07
C LEU A 247 -20.48 -8.52 -9.30
N ARG A 248 -21.40 -8.99 -10.13
CA ARG A 248 -21.76 -8.40 -11.43
C ARG A 248 -22.97 -7.49 -11.27
N LEU A 249 -22.89 -6.33 -11.85
CA LEU A 249 -23.86 -5.25 -11.75
C LEU A 249 -24.19 -4.72 -13.15
N ALA A 250 -25.45 -4.35 -13.37
CA ALA A 250 -25.86 -3.57 -14.53
C ALA A 250 -26.41 -2.23 -14.04
N HIS A 251 -25.84 -1.15 -14.52
CA HIS A 251 -26.32 0.19 -14.25
C HIS A 251 -26.47 0.94 -15.56
N GLU A 252 -27.69 1.40 -15.85
CA GLU A 252 -28.07 1.95 -17.15
C GLU A 252 -27.72 0.97 -18.30
N ASP A 253 -26.87 1.39 -19.25
CA ASP A 253 -26.44 0.55 -20.39
C ASP A 253 -25.02 -0.04 -20.18
N GLU A 254 -24.46 0.07 -18.98
CA GLU A 254 -23.11 -0.38 -18.67
C GLU A 254 -23.10 -1.58 -17.71
N SER A 255 -22.09 -2.45 -17.88
CA SER A 255 -21.87 -3.61 -17.01
C SER A 255 -20.63 -3.37 -16.16
N PHE A 256 -20.80 -3.62 -14.87
CA PHE A 256 -19.74 -3.43 -13.87
C PHE A 256 -19.48 -4.72 -13.09
N GLU A 257 -18.33 -4.78 -12.44
CA GLU A 257 -18.01 -5.84 -11.49
C GLU A 257 -17.19 -5.31 -10.30
N LEU A 258 -17.37 -5.98 -9.15
CA LEU A 258 -16.50 -5.84 -8.00
C LEU A 258 -15.86 -7.19 -7.75
N LEU A 259 -14.55 -7.19 -7.50
CA LEU A 259 -13.79 -8.42 -7.33
C LEU A 259 -13.45 -8.61 -5.85
N PHE A 260 -13.73 -9.83 -5.34
CA PHE A 260 -13.51 -10.18 -3.96
C PHE A 260 -12.61 -11.42 -3.84
N PRO A 261 -11.71 -11.48 -2.85
CA PRO A 261 -10.93 -12.67 -2.61
C PRO A 261 -11.82 -13.82 -2.08
N LEU A 262 -11.41 -15.05 -2.36
CA LEU A 262 -12.17 -16.24 -1.94
C LEU A 262 -12.38 -16.33 -0.41
N PHE A 263 -11.44 -15.82 0.37
CA PHE A 263 -11.51 -15.92 1.83
C PHE A 263 -12.60 -15.04 2.47
N ASP A 264 -13.09 -14.03 1.77
CA ASP A 264 -14.20 -13.17 2.26
C ASP A 264 -15.58 -13.56 1.74
N ALA A 265 -15.65 -14.58 0.90
CA ALA A 265 -16.89 -15.05 0.28
C ALA A 265 -18.03 -15.29 1.29
N LYS A 266 -17.73 -15.90 2.44
CA LYS A 266 -18.75 -16.20 3.45
C LYS A 266 -19.38 -14.95 4.05
N LYS A 267 -18.62 -13.87 4.16
CA LYS A 267 -19.10 -12.59 4.68
C LYS A 267 -20.02 -11.92 3.64
N LEU A 268 -19.57 -11.90 2.39
CA LEU A 268 -20.34 -11.34 1.28
C LEU A 268 -21.66 -12.10 1.05
N LEU A 269 -21.65 -13.45 1.09
CA LEU A 269 -22.84 -14.28 0.94
C LEU A 269 -23.89 -14.02 2.02
N LYS A 270 -23.47 -13.74 3.25
CA LYS A 270 -24.40 -13.40 4.33
C LYS A 270 -25.13 -12.07 4.09
N LEU A 271 -24.52 -11.16 3.36
CA LEU A 271 -25.14 -9.89 3.02
C LEU A 271 -26.10 -10.00 1.82
N LEU A 272 -25.75 -10.85 0.84
CA LEU A 272 -26.45 -10.84 -0.44
C LEU A 272 -27.65 -11.75 -0.54
N ASP A 273 -27.77 -12.76 0.29
CA ASP A 273 -28.83 -13.80 0.20
C ASP A 273 -29.08 -14.29 -1.25
N ARG A 274 -27.99 -14.54 -1.97
CA ARG A 274 -28.01 -14.96 -3.40
C ARG A 274 -27.21 -16.24 -3.58
N GLU A 275 -27.61 -17.02 -4.59
CA GLU A 275 -26.85 -18.19 -5.03
C GLU A 275 -25.59 -17.79 -5.79
N ILE A 276 -24.54 -18.59 -5.65
CA ILE A 276 -23.30 -18.43 -6.39
C ILE A 276 -23.45 -19.14 -7.73
N VAL A 277 -23.07 -18.46 -8.81
CA VAL A 277 -22.91 -19.05 -10.14
C VAL A 277 -21.45 -19.43 -10.34
N GLU A 278 -21.15 -20.63 -10.75
CA GLU A 278 -19.78 -21.06 -11.09
C GLU A 278 -19.52 -20.84 -12.59
N GLU A 279 -18.34 -20.21 -12.90
CA GLU A 279 -17.90 -19.95 -14.28
C GLU A 279 -16.48 -20.52 -14.50
#